data_4becc779c3f96220f515e43458e6900b
#
_entry.id   4becc779c3f96220f515e43458e6900b
#
_cell.length_a   1.000
_cell.length_b   1.000
_cell.length_c   1.000
_cell.angle_alpha   90.00
_cell.angle_beta   90.00
_cell.angle_gamma   90.00
#
_symmetry.space_group_name_H-M   'P 1'
#
loop_
_entity.id
_entity.type
_entity.pdbx_description
1 polymer ?
#
loop_
_entity_poly.entity_id
_entity_poly.type
_entity_poly.pdbx_seq_one_letter_code
_entity_poly.pdbx_strand_id
1 'polypeptide(L)'
;DRATPKKWRPYIKQGIEDWQVAFEAAGFKNAIIAKDPPSVEEDPDWSPEDVRYSVVRYLASPIPNANGPHVSDPRSGEILESDINWYHNVMTLLRNWFFIQTAAINPDARGVEFKDEVMGRLIRFVSSHEVGHTLGLPHNMGSSVAYPVENLRDPEFTKKYGTAPSIMDYARFNYVAQPGDGDVALMPNIGIYDKYAIKWGYRPILNESAKDEKETLDAWILEHAGDPMYRFGKQQSGVIDPSSQTEDLGDDAVLASQYGIANLKRIVPNLFEWTKEDGKDYEDLETLYGQVLSQYNRYMGHVSNNIGGVYEYYKTYDQDGAVYTHVPKEKQENAMKFIQDELFTTPEWLIDQEIFNRIEFDGNLERIRGYQVRTLNNILDFGRMARLLENEEVNGSKAYGLLDMMTDLREGLFNEVRNGKTINRYRRNLQRAYIERLEMLMTEEQSAIPAAYRRYVSRSNIDVSQSDIRPVVRGELETLQGQVKRASNRTGDKMTKYHLKDLAERIDLILNPITKP
;
A
#
# COMPACT_ATOMS: atom_id res chain seq x y z
N ASP A 1 9.48 24.95 16.50
CA ASP A 1 9.13 25.77 17.67
C ASP A 1 10.08 25.54 18.85
N ARG A 2 9.85 26.26 19.96
CA ARG A 2 10.69 26.15 21.17
C ARG A 2 10.58 24.77 21.84
N ALA A 3 9.46 24.07 21.69
CA ALA A 3 9.21 22.74 22.27
C ALA A 3 9.97 21.61 21.55
N THR A 4 10.42 21.85 20.31
CA THR A 4 11.18 20.86 19.54
C THR A 4 12.49 20.50 20.25
N PRO A 5 12.74 19.22 20.58
CA PRO A 5 13.96 18.79 21.24
C PRO A 5 15.21 19.19 20.45
N LYS A 6 16.19 19.79 21.13
CA LYS A 6 17.40 20.34 20.50
C LYS A 6 18.14 19.32 19.64
N LYS A 7 18.17 18.05 20.05
CA LYS A 7 18.86 16.98 19.31
C LYS A 7 18.23 16.67 17.95
N TRP A 8 16.91 16.93 17.75
CA TRP A 8 16.22 16.69 16.50
C TRP A 8 16.16 17.88 15.55
N ARG A 9 16.37 19.09 16.06
CA ARG A 9 16.34 20.33 15.24
C ARG A 9 17.25 20.30 14.02
N PRO A 10 18.50 19.81 14.08
CA PRO A 10 19.37 19.76 12.91
C PRO A 10 18.77 18.91 11.76
N TYR A 11 18.16 17.78 12.10
CA TYR A 11 17.57 16.87 11.10
C TYR A 11 16.28 17.44 10.50
N ILE A 12 15.42 18.06 11.33
CA ILE A 12 14.22 18.75 10.85
C ILE A 12 14.60 19.88 9.91
N LYS A 13 15.58 20.70 10.28
CA LYS A 13 16.07 21.81 9.44
C LYS A 13 16.66 21.30 8.11
N GLN A 14 17.42 20.22 8.14
CA GLN A 14 17.92 19.59 6.91
C GLN A 14 16.76 19.13 6.01
N GLY A 15 15.71 18.53 6.58
CA GLY A 15 14.53 18.11 5.81
C GLY A 15 13.80 19.28 5.14
N ILE A 16 13.73 20.44 5.79
CA ILE A 16 13.22 21.68 5.19
C ILE A 16 14.11 22.12 4.03
N GLU A 17 15.42 22.18 4.26
CA GLU A 17 16.41 22.66 3.31
C GLU A 17 16.68 21.71 2.14
N ASP A 18 16.28 20.44 2.23
CA ASP A 18 16.35 19.46 1.13
C ASP A 18 15.63 19.96 -0.12
N TRP A 19 14.57 20.77 0.03
CA TRP A 19 13.82 21.34 -1.08
C TRP A 19 14.57 22.41 -1.87
N GLN A 20 15.69 22.91 -1.34
CA GLN A 20 16.52 23.89 -2.04
C GLN A 20 16.93 23.42 -3.44
N VAL A 21 17.23 22.12 -3.61
CA VAL A 21 17.61 21.56 -4.93
C VAL A 21 16.49 21.63 -5.96
N ALA A 22 15.22 21.54 -5.51
CA ALA A 22 14.05 21.66 -6.40
C ALA A 22 13.82 23.12 -6.80
N PHE A 23 13.97 24.06 -5.86
CA PHE A 23 13.90 25.49 -6.15
C PHE A 23 15.05 25.97 -7.03
N GLU A 24 16.27 25.47 -6.85
CA GLU A 24 17.42 25.79 -7.71
C GLU A 24 17.18 25.28 -9.15
N ALA A 25 16.62 24.07 -9.32
CA ALA A 25 16.23 23.58 -10.62
C ALA A 25 15.14 24.44 -11.29
N ALA A 26 14.28 25.08 -10.50
CA ALA A 26 13.28 26.03 -10.97
C ALA A 26 13.83 27.44 -11.23
N GLY A 27 15.11 27.70 -10.92
CA GLY A 27 15.80 28.99 -11.17
C GLY A 27 15.86 29.93 -9.97
N PHE A 28 15.49 29.47 -8.77
CA PHE A 28 15.60 30.28 -7.54
C PHE A 28 16.93 30.04 -6.84
N LYS A 29 17.33 31.01 -6.03
CA LYS A 29 18.49 30.90 -5.15
C LYS A 29 18.08 31.23 -3.72
N ASN A 30 18.47 30.38 -2.78
CA ASN A 30 18.15 30.54 -1.35
C ASN A 30 16.62 30.72 -1.11
N ALA A 31 15.81 29.89 -1.75
CA ALA A 31 14.35 30.02 -1.74
C ALA A 31 13.70 29.58 -0.42
N ILE A 32 14.31 28.59 0.25
CA ILE A 32 13.79 28.01 1.50
C ILE A 32 14.91 27.95 2.55
N ILE A 33 14.63 28.40 3.77
CA ILE A 33 15.60 28.47 4.86
C ILE A 33 14.94 28.03 6.16
N ALA A 34 15.60 27.15 6.89
CA ALA A 34 15.17 26.74 8.22
C ALA A 34 15.87 27.55 9.31
N LYS A 35 15.11 28.03 10.30
CA LYS A 35 15.64 28.80 11.42
C LYS A 35 15.23 28.18 12.76
N ASP A 36 16.04 28.38 13.80
CA ASP A 36 15.59 28.16 15.16
C ASP A 36 14.63 29.29 15.58
N PRO A 37 13.64 29.01 16.46
CA PRO A 37 12.81 30.07 17.02
C PRO A 37 13.67 31.02 17.85
N PRO A 38 13.35 32.34 17.90
CA PRO A 38 14.03 33.24 18.79
C PRO A 38 13.91 32.81 20.26
N SER A 39 14.89 33.11 21.07
CA SER A 39 14.78 32.93 22.52
C SER A 39 13.72 33.85 23.12
N VAL A 40 13.32 33.58 24.37
CA VAL A 40 12.36 34.44 25.08
C VAL A 40 12.96 35.83 25.34
N GLU A 41 14.27 35.89 25.49
CA GLU A 41 15.01 37.16 25.69
C GLU A 41 15.10 37.98 24.40
N GLU A 42 15.22 37.32 23.25
CA GLU A 42 15.29 37.99 21.93
C GLU A 42 13.92 38.48 21.46
N ASP A 43 12.88 37.64 21.64
CA ASP A 43 11.49 37.98 21.29
C ASP A 43 10.52 37.30 22.25
N PRO A 44 10.11 38.02 23.33
CA PRO A 44 9.18 37.45 24.31
C PRO A 44 7.76 37.23 23.75
N ASP A 45 7.38 37.96 22.71
CA ASP A 45 6.05 37.91 22.08
C ASP A 45 5.95 36.90 20.92
N TRP A 46 7.08 36.32 20.54
CA TRP A 46 7.07 35.29 19.48
C TRP A 46 6.18 34.11 19.84
N SER A 47 5.27 33.77 18.94
CA SER A 47 4.34 32.64 19.07
C SER A 47 4.35 31.78 17.80
N PRO A 48 4.23 30.45 17.95
CA PRO A 48 4.00 29.57 16.80
C PRO A 48 2.60 29.74 16.17
N GLU A 49 1.71 30.52 16.78
CA GLU A 49 0.40 30.90 16.24
C GLU A 49 0.43 32.18 15.40
N ASP A 50 1.61 32.77 15.21
CA ASP A 50 1.75 34.01 14.44
C ASP A 50 1.85 33.70 12.95
N VAL A 51 0.83 34.04 12.18
CA VAL A 51 0.71 33.78 10.74
C VAL A 51 1.88 34.29 9.87
N ARG A 52 2.73 35.15 10.42
CA ARG A 52 3.96 35.61 9.73
C ARG A 52 5.04 34.52 9.64
N TYR A 53 4.91 33.43 10.38
CA TYR A 53 5.88 32.35 10.46
C TYR A 53 5.22 31.03 10.10
N SER A 54 5.83 30.27 9.20
CA SER A 54 5.51 28.85 9.02
C SER A 54 6.35 28.03 9.99
N VAL A 55 5.74 27.20 10.82
CA VAL A 55 6.38 26.60 11.99
C VAL A 55 6.25 25.09 12.00
N VAL A 56 7.35 24.38 12.26
CA VAL A 56 7.28 22.97 12.66
C VAL A 56 6.93 22.93 14.15
N ARG A 57 5.69 22.54 14.47
CA ARG A 57 5.10 22.52 15.81
C ARG A 57 5.28 21.14 16.43
N TYR A 58 6.08 21.05 17.48
CA TYR A 58 6.32 19.79 18.18
C TYR A 58 5.27 19.57 19.26
N LEU A 59 4.44 18.54 19.07
CA LEU A 59 3.29 18.25 19.91
C LEU A 59 3.53 16.98 20.73
N ALA A 60 3.40 17.08 22.05
CA ALA A 60 3.46 15.93 22.96
C ALA A 60 2.17 15.12 22.86
N SER A 61 2.10 14.22 21.89
CA SER A 61 0.92 13.44 21.56
C SER A 61 1.29 11.99 21.29
N PRO A 62 0.43 11.02 21.69
CA PRO A 62 0.61 9.61 21.37
C PRO A 62 0.25 9.27 19.90
N ILE A 63 -0.24 10.23 19.12
CA ILE A 63 -0.59 10.03 17.70
C ILE A 63 0.68 9.71 16.91
N PRO A 64 0.78 8.55 16.24
CA PRO A 64 1.95 8.19 15.45
C PRO A 64 1.86 8.78 14.04
N ASN A 65 1.93 10.10 13.92
CA ASN A 65 1.79 10.81 12.64
C ASN A 65 2.53 12.16 12.65
N ALA A 66 2.62 12.76 11.46
CA ALA A 66 2.90 14.16 11.20
C ALA A 66 1.96 14.62 10.08
N ASN A 67 1.73 15.90 9.94
CA ASN A 67 1.04 16.47 8.77
C ASN A 67 1.46 17.92 8.54
N GLY A 68 1.47 18.33 7.26
CA GLY A 68 1.87 19.66 6.79
C GLY A 68 0.73 20.39 6.08
N PRO A 69 -0.33 20.83 6.77
CA PRO A 69 -1.37 21.63 6.15
C PRO A 69 -0.86 23.01 5.75
N HIS A 70 -1.55 23.65 4.80
CA HIS A 70 -1.33 25.04 4.43
C HIS A 70 -2.65 25.79 4.29
N VAL A 71 -2.59 27.12 4.43
CA VAL A 71 -3.70 28.02 4.20
C VAL A 71 -3.38 28.89 2.98
N SER A 72 -4.24 28.84 1.97
CA SER A 72 -4.04 29.58 0.72
C SER A 72 -5.08 30.69 0.55
N ASP A 73 -4.69 31.78 -0.05
CA ASP A 73 -5.62 32.81 -0.53
C ASP A 73 -6.39 32.25 -1.74
N PRO A 74 -7.75 32.10 -1.65
CA PRO A 74 -8.53 31.52 -2.73
C PRO A 74 -8.55 32.36 -4.01
N ARG A 75 -8.10 33.61 -3.97
CA ARG A 75 -8.07 34.53 -5.12
C ARG A 75 -6.80 34.38 -5.96
N SER A 76 -5.66 34.08 -5.31
CA SER A 76 -4.34 34.04 -5.94
C SER A 76 -3.70 32.65 -5.90
N GLY A 77 -4.12 31.78 -4.98
CA GLY A 77 -3.43 30.52 -4.69
C GLY A 77 -2.17 30.69 -3.82
N GLU A 78 -1.85 31.93 -3.41
CA GLU A 78 -0.70 32.19 -2.54
C GLU A 78 -0.85 31.46 -1.21
N ILE A 79 0.17 30.71 -0.82
CA ILE A 79 0.24 30.06 0.49
C ILE A 79 0.61 31.13 1.52
N LEU A 80 -0.33 31.43 2.41
CA LEU A 80 -0.18 32.48 3.41
C LEU A 80 0.55 31.99 4.66
N GLU A 81 0.27 30.76 5.05
CA GLU A 81 0.82 30.12 6.25
C GLU A 81 0.86 28.61 6.05
N SER A 82 1.83 27.96 6.67
CA SER A 82 2.00 26.53 6.54
C SER A 82 2.71 25.97 7.77
N ASP A 83 1.94 25.32 8.64
CA ASP A 83 2.46 24.71 9.85
C ASP A 83 2.55 23.18 9.72
N ILE A 84 3.66 22.61 10.17
CA ILE A 84 3.79 21.16 10.28
C ILE A 84 3.47 20.74 11.71
N ASN A 85 2.43 19.94 11.89
CA ASN A 85 2.15 19.32 13.16
C ASN A 85 3.01 18.07 13.30
N TRP A 86 4.01 18.13 14.16
CA TRP A 86 4.93 17.04 14.47
C TRP A 86 4.53 16.38 15.78
N TYR A 87 3.84 15.25 15.72
CA TYR A 87 3.48 14.50 16.93
C TYR A 87 4.68 13.67 17.42
N HIS A 88 4.95 13.71 18.73
CA HIS A 88 6.10 13.02 19.32
C HIS A 88 6.18 11.55 18.92
N ASN A 89 5.05 10.86 18.88
CA ASN A 89 5.01 9.41 18.67
C ASN A 89 5.22 8.99 17.18
N VAL A 90 5.41 9.93 16.26
CA VAL A 90 5.82 9.61 14.88
C VAL A 90 7.14 8.82 14.86
N MET A 91 8.01 9.03 15.85
CA MET A 91 9.28 8.30 15.95
C MET A 91 9.08 6.79 16.17
N THR A 92 8.05 6.38 16.93
CA THR A 92 7.69 4.97 17.08
C THR A 92 7.24 4.37 15.75
N LEU A 93 6.45 5.11 14.98
CA LEU A 93 6.01 4.69 13.65
C LEU A 93 7.21 4.50 12.71
N LEU A 94 8.13 5.46 12.69
CA LEU A 94 9.35 5.40 11.88
C LEU A 94 10.25 4.23 12.27
N ARG A 95 10.45 4.00 13.59
CA ARG A 95 11.17 2.83 14.10
C ARG A 95 10.56 1.55 13.55
N ASN A 96 9.25 1.37 13.71
CA ASN A 96 8.56 0.15 13.32
C ASN A 96 8.69 -0.12 11.81
N TRP A 97 8.44 0.87 10.98
CA TRP A 97 8.55 0.72 9.53
C TRP A 97 9.98 0.45 9.07
N PHE A 98 10.94 1.21 9.58
CA PHE A 98 12.35 1.03 9.21
C PHE A 98 12.87 -0.34 9.64
N PHE A 99 12.51 -0.78 10.85
CA PHE A 99 12.82 -2.13 11.32
C PHE A 99 12.28 -3.19 10.35
N ILE A 100 10.97 -3.20 10.10
CA ILE A 100 10.31 -4.25 9.31
C ILE A 100 10.77 -4.27 7.86
N GLN A 101 11.04 -3.12 7.29
CA GLN A 101 11.40 -3.01 5.87
C GLN A 101 12.90 -3.18 5.60
N THR A 102 13.77 -2.94 6.59
CA THR A 102 15.22 -2.92 6.34
C THR A 102 16.08 -3.77 7.26
N ALA A 103 15.60 -4.27 8.41
CA ALA A 103 16.41 -5.01 9.37
C ALA A 103 17.04 -6.31 8.78
N ALA A 104 16.44 -6.89 7.74
CA ALA A 104 17.02 -8.05 7.06
C ALA A 104 18.43 -7.76 6.48
N ILE A 105 18.64 -6.54 6.00
CA ILE A 105 19.87 -6.11 5.31
C ILE A 105 20.68 -5.08 6.10
N ASN A 106 20.04 -4.32 6.98
CA ASN A 106 20.65 -3.21 7.71
C ASN A 106 20.76 -3.50 9.21
N PRO A 107 21.97 -3.75 9.74
CA PRO A 107 22.17 -3.98 11.17
C PRO A 107 21.74 -2.80 12.06
N ASP A 108 21.83 -1.56 11.59
CA ASP A 108 21.42 -0.38 12.36
C ASP A 108 19.88 -0.26 12.54
N ALA A 109 19.11 -1.04 11.78
CA ALA A 109 17.67 -1.15 11.94
C ALA A 109 17.23 -2.24 12.93
N ARG A 110 18.17 -3.01 13.50
CA ARG A 110 17.90 -4.07 14.47
C ARG A 110 17.90 -3.52 15.87
N GLY A 111 16.90 -3.90 16.65
CA GLY A 111 16.71 -3.43 18.03
C GLY A 111 15.53 -2.48 18.15
N VAL A 112 15.10 -2.27 19.40
CA VAL A 112 13.92 -1.44 19.73
C VAL A 112 14.26 0.04 19.90
N GLU A 113 15.53 0.35 20.17
CA GLU A 113 16.05 1.70 20.24
C GLU A 113 17.10 1.93 19.15
N PHE A 114 16.91 2.97 18.34
CA PHE A 114 17.86 3.35 17.29
C PHE A 114 18.84 4.40 17.81
N LYS A 115 20.06 4.37 17.30
CA LYS A 115 21.03 5.47 17.50
C LYS A 115 20.43 6.79 17.03
N ASP A 116 20.78 7.89 17.70
CA ASP A 116 20.26 9.23 17.37
C ASP A 116 20.50 9.61 15.90
N GLU A 117 21.61 9.18 15.27
CA GLU A 117 21.90 9.44 13.87
C GLU A 117 20.95 8.69 12.92
N VAL A 118 20.56 7.47 13.28
CA VAL A 118 19.60 6.67 12.49
C VAL A 118 18.22 7.29 12.59
N MET A 119 17.74 7.52 13.82
CA MET A 119 16.45 8.18 14.05
C MET A 119 16.43 9.59 13.42
N GLY A 120 17.52 10.33 13.50
CA GLY A 120 17.65 11.64 12.89
C GLY A 120 17.46 11.62 11.37
N ARG A 121 18.03 10.65 10.67
CA ARG A 121 17.80 10.47 9.21
C ARG A 121 16.34 10.17 8.90
N LEU A 122 15.66 9.37 9.72
CA LEU A 122 14.24 9.08 9.57
C LEU A 122 13.38 10.33 9.79
N ILE A 123 13.73 11.14 10.80
CA ILE A 123 13.11 12.44 11.08
C ILE A 123 13.29 13.40 9.89
N ARG A 124 14.50 13.48 9.32
CA ARG A 124 14.78 14.28 8.12
C ARG A 124 13.89 13.89 6.95
N PHE A 125 13.76 12.58 6.69
CA PHE A 125 12.90 12.06 5.62
C PHE A 125 11.46 12.52 5.77
N VAL A 126 10.85 12.33 6.96
CA VAL A 126 9.46 12.79 7.20
C VAL A 126 9.35 14.30 7.15
N SER A 127 10.32 15.04 7.73
CA SER A 127 10.33 16.50 7.64
C SER A 127 10.33 16.97 6.18
N SER A 128 11.13 16.36 5.33
CA SER A 128 11.19 16.67 3.90
C SER A 128 9.86 16.36 3.19
N HIS A 129 9.19 15.25 3.52
CA HIS A 129 7.88 14.90 2.99
C HIS A 129 6.80 15.91 3.41
N GLU A 130 6.72 16.23 4.72
CA GLU A 130 5.71 17.18 5.22
C GLU A 130 5.92 18.60 4.64
N VAL A 131 7.16 19.00 4.42
CA VAL A 131 7.45 20.26 3.72
C VAL A 131 6.89 20.25 2.30
N GLY A 132 6.93 19.13 1.59
CA GLY A 132 6.28 18.99 0.29
C GLY A 132 4.79 19.35 0.34
N HIS A 133 4.08 18.92 1.37
CA HIS A 133 2.68 19.32 1.59
C HIS A 133 2.52 20.81 1.86
N THR A 134 3.42 21.40 2.65
CA THR A 134 3.40 22.84 2.92
C THR A 134 3.68 23.67 1.67
N LEU A 135 4.34 23.11 0.68
CA LEU A 135 4.55 23.70 -0.65
C LEU A 135 3.38 23.47 -1.63
N GLY A 136 2.28 22.86 -1.17
CA GLY A 136 1.08 22.63 -1.96
C GLY A 136 1.09 21.31 -2.76
N LEU A 137 2.06 20.43 -2.56
CA LEU A 137 2.13 19.17 -3.28
C LEU A 137 1.24 18.10 -2.62
N PRO A 138 0.33 17.46 -3.36
CA PRO A 138 -0.38 16.27 -2.90
C PRO A 138 0.51 15.04 -2.96
N HIS A 139 0.05 13.92 -2.37
CA HIS A 139 0.70 12.64 -2.57
C HIS A 139 0.72 12.24 -4.04
N ASN A 140 1.85 11.72 -4.51
CA ASN A 140 2.02 11.14 -5.84
C ASN A 140 2.28 9.63 -5.72
N MET A 141 1.21 8.85 -5.46
CA MET A 141 1.27 7.40 -5.26
C MET A 141 1.62 6.61 -6.53
N GLY A 142 1.69 7.24 -7.69
CA GLY A 142 2.06 6.62 -8.95
C GLY A 142 3.51 6.88 -9.36
N SER A 143 4.31 7.46 -8.49
CA SER A 143 5.69 7.81 -8.81
C SER A 143 6.64 6.60 -8.73
N SER A 144 6.54 5.77 -7.70
CA SER A 144 7.44 4.65 -7.44
C SER A 144 7.48 3.60 -8.56
N VAL A 145 6.39 3.42 -9.30
CA VAL A 145 6.32 2.47 -10.42
C VAL A 145 7.15 2.87 -11.66
N ALA A 146 7.72 4.07 -11.67
CA ALA A 146 8.65 4.48 -12.73
C ALA A 146 9.97 3.69 -12.69
N TYR A 147 10.31 3.10 -11.56
CA TYR A 147 11.56 2.36 -11.40
C TYR A 147 11.33 0.86 -11.55
N PRO A 148 12.09 0.17 -12.44
CA PRO A 148 12.13 -1.28 -12.42
C PRO A 148 12.55 -1.80 -11.04
N VAL A 149 11.86 -2.84 -10.55
CA VAL A 149 12.13 -3.43 -9.22
C VAL A 149 13.60 -3.79 -9.04
N GLU A 150 14.25 -4.36 -10.06
CA GLU A 150 15.67 -4.76 -10.00
C GLU A 150 16.62 -3.57 -9.84
N ASN A 151 16.24 -2.38 -10.34
CA ASN A 151 17.06 -1.18 -10.19
C ASN A 151 17.09 -0.67 -8.73
N LEU A 152 16.08 -1.01 -7.93
CA LEU A 152 16.06 -0.68 -6.49
C LEU A 152 17.09 -1.51 -5.68
N ARG A 153 17.69 -2.51 -6.29
CA ARG A 153 18.76 -3.35 -5.77
C ARG A 153 20.15 -2.96 -6.27
N ASP A 154 20.22 -1.96 -7.12
CA ASP A 154 21.48 -1.44 -7.67
C ASP A 154 21.96 -0.21 -6.88
N PRO A 155 23.14 -0.26 -6.21
CA PRO A 155 23.70 0.87 -5.47
C PRO A 155 23.92 2.12 -6.31
N GLU A 156 24.39 2.00 -7.55
CA GLU A 156 24.66 3.15 -8.41
C GLU A 156 23.35 3.82 -8.87
N PHE A 157 22.33 3.01 -9.17
CA PHE A 157 21.01 3.52 -9.52
C PHE A 157 20.37 4.26 -8.32
N THR A 158 20.28 3.59 -7.16
CA THR A 158 19.60 4.14 -5.98
C THR A 158 20.33 5.33 -5.38
N LYS A 159 21.65 5.38 -5.47
CA LYS A 159 22.45 6.56 -5.10
C LYS A 159 22.14 7.79 -5.98
N LYS A 160 21.91 7.57 -7.27
CA LYS A 160 21.64 8.65 -8.23
C LYS A 160 20.20 9.12 -8.20
N TYR A 161 19.25 8.20 -8.10
CA TYR A 161 17.82 8.46 -8.30
C TYR A 161 16.97 8.31 -7.04
N GLY A 162 17.52 7.78 -5.94
CA GLY A 162 16.74 7.41 -4.76
C GLY A 162 15.90 6.17 -5.00
N THR A 163 14.84 6.02 -4.21
CA THR A 163 13.93 4.86 -4.26
C THR A 163 12.61 5.15 -4.96
N ALA A 164 12.32 6.42 -5.27
CA ALA A 164 11.18 6.88 -6.06
C ALA A 164 11.49 8.23 -6.71
N PRO A 165 10.87 8.60 -7.85
CA PRO A 165 11.01 9.92 -8.49
C PRO A 165 10.49 11.09 -7.65
N SER A 166 9.65 10.83 -6.65
CA SER A 166 9.07 11.85 -5.76
C SER A 166 9.13 11.43 -4.30
N ILE A 167 9.49 12.36 -3.41
CA ILE A 167 9.36 12.16 -1.97
C ILE A 167 7.89 12.18 -1.51
N MET A 168 6.98 12.68 -2.36
CA MET A 168 5.55 12.70 -2.10
C MET A 168 4.86 11.35 -2.36
N ASP A 169 5.59 10.35 -2.84
CA ASP A 169 5.16 8.95 -2.85
C ASP A 169 5.33 8.34 -1.45
N TYR A 170 4.42 7.50 -1.02
CA TYR A 170 4.59 6.72 0.20
C TYR A 170 5.45 5.47 -0.06
N ALA A 171 6.53 5.60 -0.83
CA ALA A 171 7.49 4.54 -1.08
C ALA A 171 8.19 4.00 0.18
N ARG A 172 8.07 4.71 1.31
CA ARG A 172 8.62 4.36 2.63
C ARG A 172 10.10 4.03 2.56
N PHE A 173 10.46 2.78 2.87
CA PHE A 173 11.83 2.31 2.85
C PHE A 173 12.01 1.18 1.85
N ASN A 174 13.21 1.03 1.31
CA ASN A 174 13.53 0.06 0.27
C ASN A 174 13.49 -1.39 0.79
N TYR A 175 12.28 -1.95 0.87
CA TYR A 175 12.06 -3.34 1.27
C TYR A 175 12.40 -4.37 0.18
N VAL A 176 12.72 -3.90 -1.03
CA VAL A 176 13.12 -4.73 -2.17
C VAL A 176 14.57 -5.18 -2.04
N ALA A 177 15.42 -4.36 -1.46
CA ALA A 177 16.84 -4.64 -1.27
C ALA A 177 17.09 -5.96 -0.53
N GLN A 178 18.10 -6.72 -0.97
CA GLN A 178 18.41 -8.05 -0.46
C GLN A 178 19.82 -8.12 0.13
N PRO A 179 20.11 -9.08 1.02
CA PRO A 179 21.48 -9.32 1.46
C PRO A 179 22.41 -9.55 0.27
N GLY A 180 23.49 -8.77 0.20
CA GLY A 180 24.47 -8.85 -0.88
C GLY A 180 24.35 -7.79 -1.98
N ASP A 181 23.29 -6.97 -1.98
CA ASP A 181 23.11 -5.89 -2.96
C ASP A 181 24.07 -4.69 -2.73
N GLY A 182 24.78 -4.66 -1.63
CA GLY A 182 25.73 -3.58 -1.32
C GLY A 182 25.06 -2.38 -0.63
N ASP A 183 25.62 -1.19 -0.85
CA ASP A 183 25.17 0.06 -0.21
C ASP A 183 24.05 0.74 -1.03
N VAL A 184 22.90 0.09 -1.11
CA VAL A 184 21.72 0.64 -1.78
C VAL A 184 21.03 1.70 -0.91
N ALA A 185 20.46 2.74 -1.53
CA ALA A 185 19.67 3.71 -0.79
C ALA A 185 18.41 3.05 -0.20
N LEU A 186 18.13 3.36 1.07
CA LEU A 186 16.98 2.80 1.79
C LEU A 186 15.80 3.75 1.93
N MET A 187 15.97 5.01 1.55
CA MET A 187 14.96 6.05 1.70
C MET A 187 14.79 6.83 0.40
N PRO A 188 13.58 7.33 0.10
CA PRO A 188 13.39 8.30 -0.97
C PRO A 188 14.02 9.65 -0.60
N ASN A 189 14.26 10.47 -1.61
CA ASN A 189 14.75 11.83 -1.50
C ASN A 189 13.97 12.76 -2.45
N ILE A 190 14.30 14.06 -2.48
CA ILE A 190 13.75 15.00 -3.47
C ILE A 190 14.15 14.51 -4.87
N GLY A 191 13.17 14.02 -5.62
CA GLY A 191 13.40 13.36 -6.90
C GLY A 191 13.20 14.27 -8.12
N ILE A 192 13.18 13.64 -9.28
CA ILE A 192 13.01 14.34 -10.55
C ILE A 192 11.59 14.93 -10.69
N TYR A 193 10.58 14.21 -10.22
CA TYR A 193 9.20 14.68 -10.21
C TYR A 193 9.03 15.91 -9.32
N ASP A 194 9.64 15.92 -8.13
CA ASP A 194 9.55 17.05 -7.21
C ASP A 194 10.15 18.32 -7.81
N LYS A 195 11.30 18.21 -8.49
CA LYS A 195 11.94 19.32 -9.20
C LYS A 195 11.04 19.87 -10.30
N TYR A 196 10.39 18.99 -11.04
CA TYR A 196 9.43 19.36 -12.07
C TYR A 196 8.19 20.03 -11.47
N ALA A 197 7.62 19.48 -10.40
CA ALA A 197 6.45 20.04 -9.74
C ALA A 197 6.71 21.43 -9.15
N ILE A 198 7.89 21.65 -8.55
CA ILE A 198 8.30 22.99 -8.08
C ILE A 198 8.53 23.94 -9.26
N LYS A 199 9.15 23.50 -10.37
CA LYS A 199 9.26 24.32 -11.58
C LYS A 199 7.88 24.74 -12.06
N TRP A 200 6.95 23.81 -12.19
CA TRP A 200 5.60 24.06 -12.70
C TRP A 200 4.80 25.00 -11.79
N GLY A 201 4.87 24.79 -10.46
CA GLY A 201 4.06 25.56 -9.50
C GLY A 201 4.64 26.92 -9.10
N TYR A 202 5.96 27.12 -9.20
CA TYR A 202 6.63 28.28 -8.59
C TYR A 202 7.43 29.15 -9.56
N ARG A 203 7.85 28.63 -10.73
CA ARG A 203 8.69 29.42 -11.64
C ARG A 203 7.90 30.57 -12.24
N PRO A 204 8.30 31.84 -12.02
CA PRO A 204 7.63 32.98 -12.64
C PRO A 204 7.74 32.92 -14.17
N ILE A 205 6.63 33.16 -14.87
CA ILE A 205 6.58 33.33 -16.32
C ILE A 205 6.49 34.83 -16.57
N LEU A 206 7.63 35.42 -16.97
CA LEU A 206 7.73 36.85 -17.09
C LEU A 206 7.00 37.40 -18.32
N ASN A 207 6.33 38.55 -18.16
CA ASN A 207 5.60 39.27 -19.19
C ASN A 207 4.32 38.57 -19.73
N GLU A 208 3.81 37.57 -19.02
CA GLU A 208 2.53 36.91 -19.30
C GLU A 208 1.49 37.28 -18.24
N SER A 209 0.22 37.31 -18.61
CA SER A 209 -0.87 37.33 -17.62
C SER A 209 -1.13 35.92 -17.10
N ALA A 210 -1.77 35.77 -15.93
CA ALA A 210 -2.16 34.47 -15.38
C ALA A 210 -3.00 33.61 -16.36
N LYS A 211 -3.68 34.23 -17.32
CA LYS A 211 -4.42 33.54 -18.37
C LYS A 211 -3.49 33.01 -19.47
N ASP A 212 -2.47 33.80 -19.83
CA ASP A 212 -1.54 33.45 -20.91
C ASP A 212 -0.52 32.39 -20.43
N GLU A 213 -0.14 32.42 -19.16
CA GLU A 213 0.72 31.41 -18.51
C GLU A 213 0.24 29.98 -18.69
N LYS A 214 -1.08 29.78 -18.85
CA LYS A 214 -1.66 28.45 -19.05
C LYS A 214 -1.06 27.71 -20.26
N GLU A 215 -0.83 28.40 -21.36
CA GLU A 215 -0.25 27.80 -22.57
C GLU A 215 1.18 27.30 -22.31
N THR A 216 1.98 28.07 -21.59
CA THR A 216 3.34 27.69 -21.18
C THR A 216 3.33 26.53 -20.18
N LEU A 217 2.42 26.54 -19.20
CA LEU A 217 2.29 25.46 -18.21
C LEU A 217 1.84 24.15 -18.87
N ASP A 218 0.89 24.21 -19.79
CA ASP A 218 0.44 23.06 -20.57
C ASP A 218 1.59 22.48 -21.44
N ALA A 219 2.39 23.35 -22.07
CA ALA A 219 3.55 22.93 -22.85
C ALA A 219 4.60 22.21 -21.98
N TRP A 220 4.83 22.64 -20.75
CA TRP A 220 5.73 21.92 -19.82
C TRP A 220 5.21 20.54 -19.41
N ILE A 221 3.88 20.36 -19.34
CA ILE A 221 3.28 19.04 -19.11
C ILE A 221 3.49 18.14 -20.33
N LEU A 222 3.23 18.67 -21.54
CA LEU A 222 3.37 17.93 -22.79
C LEU A 222 4.83 17.55 -23.09
N GLU A 223 5.81 18.36 -22.68
CA GLU A 223 7.25 18.06 -22.79
C GLU A 223 7.62 16.71 -22.15
N HIS A 224 6.91 16.32 -21.09
CA HIS A 224 7.15 15.10 -20.32
C HIS A 224 6.05 14.04 -20.47
N ALA A 225 5.12 14.24 -21.41
CA ALA A 225 4.02 13.32 -21.63
C ALA A 225 4.52 11.91 -22.01
N GLY A 226 4.07 10.92 -21.24
CA GLY A 226 4.45 9.51 -21.47
C GLY A 226 5.76 9.08 -20.80
N ASP A 227 6.54 9.99 -20.21
CA ASP A 227 7.70 9.64 -19.40
C ASP A 227 7.24 9.25 -17.98
N PRO A 228 7.45 7.99 -17.54
CA PRO A 228 7.00 7.53 -16.24
C PRO A 228 7.64 8.29 -15.07
N MET A 229 8.81 8.91 -15.27
CA MET A 229 9.51 9.69 -14.24
C MET A 229 8.75 10.95 -13.82
N TYR A 230 7.84 11.43 -14.66
CA TYR A 230 7.03 12.63 -14.45
C TYR A 230 5.54 12.31 -14.25
N ARG A 231 5.21 11.03 -14.08
CA ARG A 231 3.83 10.61 -13.87
C ARG A 231 3.32 11.08 -12.51
N PHE A 232 2.07 11.55 -12.51
CA PHE A 232 1.28 11.76 -11.31
C PHE A 232 0.22 10.65 -11.18
N GLY A 233 0.15 10.04 -9.99
CA GLY A 233 -0.90 9.11 -9.62
C GLY A 233 -1.48 9.50 -8.27
N LYS A 234 -2.78 9.81 -8.23
CA LYS A 234 -3.45 10.25 -7.00
C LYS A 234 -3.55 9.13 -5.96
N GLN A 235 -3.63 9.53 -4.70
CA GLN A 235 -4.03 8.64 -3.62
C GLN A 235 -5.48 8.16 -3.83
N GLN A 236 -5.71 6.85 -3.72
CA GLN A 236 -7.01 6.23 -3.90
C GLN A 236 -7.60 5.79 -2.56
N SER A 237 -8.88 6.08 -2.30
CA SER A 237 -9.61 5.58 -1.13
C SER A 237 -9.94 4.09 -1.23
N GLY A 238 -10.03 3.57 -2.45
CA GLY A 238 -10.15 2.16 -2.79
C GLY A 238 -9.36 1.92 -4.06
N VAL A 239 -8.37 1.04 -4.02
CA VAL A 239 -7.41 0.87 -5.10
C VAL A 239 -8.05 0.16 -6.30
N ILE A 240 -8.14 0.87 -7.42
CA ILE A 240 -8.54 0.38 -8.74
C ILE A 240 -7.32 0.33 -9.66
N ASP A 241 -6.50 1.38 -9.64
CA ASP A 241 -5.24 1.44 -10.36
C ASP A 241 -4.11 0.84 -9.49
N PRO A 242 -3.61 -0.37 -9.83
CA PRO A 242 -2.56 -1.01 -9.06
C PRO A 242 -1.17 -0.38 -9.26
N SER A 243 -1.04 0.60 -10.14
CA SER A 243 0.19 1.38 -10.32
C SER A 243 0.19 2.72 -9.59
N SER A 244 -0.77 2.93 -8.67
CA SER A 244 -0.87 4.12 -7.83
C SER A 244 -1.34 3.72 -6.43
N GLN A 245 -0.50 2.98 -5.72
CA GLN A 245 -0.80 2.41 -4.41
C GLN A 245 0.01 3.11 -3.31
N THR A 246 -0.38 2.89 -2.07
CA THR A 246 0.35 3.38 -0.91
C THR A 246 1.39 2.35 -0.48
N GLU A 247 2.64 2.76 -0.35
CA GLU A 247 3.74 1.95 0.20
C GLU A 247 4.17 0.76 -0.70
N ASP A 248 3.89 0.83 -1.99
CA ASP A 248 4.46 -0.07 -3.00
C ASP A 248 5.76 0.49 -3.58
N LEU A 249 6.54 -0.35 -4.21
CA LEU A 249 7.81 -0.03 -4.85
C LEU A 249 7.94 -0.75 -6.19
N GLY A 250 8.39 0.00 -7.19
CA GLY A 250 8.75 -0.53 -8.49
C GLY A 250 7.56 -0.90 -9.38
N ASP A 251 7.86 -1.34 -10.59
CA ASP A 251 6.93 -1.58 -11.70
C ASP A 251 6.23 -2.95 -11.66
N ASP A 252 6.64 -3.82 -10.72
CA ASP A 252 6.11 -5.18 -10.57
C ASP A 252 5.82 -5.50 -9.09
N ALA A 253 4.54 -5.41 -8.71
CA ALA A 253 4.08 -5.66 -7.35
C ALA A 253 4.33 -7.12 -6.89
N VAL A 254 4.32 -8.10 -7.81
CA VAL A 254 4.61 -9.51 -7.50
C VAL A 254 6.07 -9.67 -7.13
N LEU A 255 6.98 -9.18 -7.98
CA LEU A 255 8.43 -9.30 -7.75
C LEU A 255 8.85 -8.51 -6.50
N ALA A 256 8.38 -7.27 -6.34
CA ALA A 256 8.66 -6.46 -5.15
C ALA A 256 8.19 -7.15 -3.87
N SER A 257 6.97 -7.73 -3.88
CA SER A 257 6.42 -8.46 -2.73
C SER A 257 7.19 -9.76 -2.45
N GLN A 258 7.69 -10.47 -3.47
CA GLN A 258 8.55 -11.64 -3.28
C GLN A 258 9.83 -11.29 -2.51
N TYR A 259 10.50 -10.19 -2.88
CA TYR A 259 11.67 -9.69 -2.16
C TYR A 259 11.33 -9.24 -0.74
N GLY A 260 10.22 -8.52 -0.57
CA GLY A 260 9.73 -8.09 0.75
C GLY A 260 9.44 -9.29 1.66
N ILE A 261 8.74 -10.31 1.18
CA ILE A 261 8.45 -11.55 1.93
C ILE A 261 9.74 -12.31 2.26
N ALA A 262 10.70 -12.38 1.32
CA ALA A 262 11.99 -12.99 1.59
C ALA A 262 12.72 -12.30 2.76
N ASN A 263 12.61 -10.97 2.87
CA ASN A 263 13.12 -10.21 4.00
C ASN A 263 12.35 -10.50 5.30
N LEU A 264 11.01 -10.53 5.26
CA LEU A 264 10.21 -10.90 6.44
C LEU A 264 10.53 -12.32 6.95
N LYS A 265 10.72 -13.28 6.05
CA LYS A 265 11.15 -14.65 6.39
C LYS A 265 12.52 -14.70 7.09
N ARG A 266 13.38 -13.68 6.88
CA ARG A 266 14.66 -13.52 7.63
C ARG A 266 14.47 -12.81 8.96
N ILE A 267 13.51 -11.90 9.06
CA ILE A 267 13.25 -11.10 10.26
C ILE A 267 12.59 -11.96 11.34
N VAL A 268 11.53 -12.72 11.02
CA VAL A 268 10.72 -13.45 12.00
C VAL A 268 11.56 -14.33 12.93
N PRO A 269 12.49 -15.18 12.48
CA PRO A 269 13.29 -16.02 13.37
C PRO A 269 14.24 -15.24 14.30
N ASN A 270 14.48 -13.96 14.00
CA ASN A 270 15.37 -13.10 14.78
C ASN A 270 14.63 -12.10 15.67
N LEU A 271 13.30 -12.00 15.55
CA LEU A 271 12.52 -11.00 16.30
C LEU A 271 12.75 -11.09 17.80
N PHE A 272 12.72 -12.28 18.37
CA PHE A 272 12.92 -12.48 19.80
C PHE A 272 14.27 -11.90 20.29
N GLU A 273 15.35 -12.19 19.59
CA GLU A 273 16.69 -11.68 19.96
C GLU A 273 16.84 -10.17 19.69
N TRP A 274 16.21 -9.67 18.62
CA TRP A 274 16.33 -8.26 18.26
C TRP A 274 15.44 -7.32 19.09
N THR A 275 14.43 -7.88 19.77
CA THR A 275 13.55 -7.11 20.67
C THR A 275 13.90 -7.30 22.14
N LYS A 276 14.90 -8.13 22.45
CA LYS A 276 15.24 -8.49 23.82
C LYS A 276 15.89 -7.33 24.56
N GLU A 277 15.27 -6.93 25.65
CA GLU A 277 15.83 -5.99 26.63
C GLU A 277 15.69 -6.57 28.05
N ASP A 278 16.79 -6.54 28.83
CA ASP A 278 16.80 -7.09 30.19
C ASP A 278 15.83 -6.32 31.10
N GLY A 279 14.95 -7.06 31.78
CA GLY A 279 13.96 -6.50 32.70
C GLY A 279 12.70 -5.91 32.07
N LYS A 280 12.57 -6.01 30.73
CA LYS A 280 11.34 -5.63 30.01
C LYS A 280 10.46 -6.85 29.76
N ASP A 281 9.18 -6.60 29.54
CA ASP A 281 8.22 -7.59 29.06
C ASP A 281 8.32 -7.80 27.54
N TYR A 282 7.32 -8.47 26.94
CA TYR A 282 7.30 -8.82 25.53
C TYR A 282 6.48 -7.84 24.65
N GLU A 283 6.17 -6.63 25.14
CA GLU A 283 5.36 -5.65 24.41
C GLU A 283 5.97 -5.25 23.05
N ASP A 284 7.29 -5.03 23.01
CA ASP A 284 7.99 -4.72 21.75
C ASP A 284 8.03 -5.92 20.79
N LEU A 285 8.15 -7.15 21.30
CA LEU A 285 8.05 -8.36 20.48
C LEU A 285 6.65 -8.47 19.86
N GLU A 286 5.59 -8.28 20.65
CA GLU A 286 4.20 -8.29 20.18
C GLU A 286 3.98 -7.21 19.12
N THR A 287 4.42 -5.99 19.40
CA THR A 287 4.31 -4.84 18.50
C THR A 287 5.00 -5.13 17.17
N LEU A 288 6.26 -5.55 17.16
CA LEU A 288 7.01 -5.77 15.94
C LEU A 288 6.53 -7.01 15.17
N TYR A 289 6.10 -8.05 15.86
CA TYR A 289 5.44 -9.18 15.19
C TYR A 289 4.11 -8.73 14.53
N GLY A 290 3.34 -7.87 15.19
CA GLY A 290 2.16 -7.23 14.60
C GLY A 290 2.50 -6.41 13.34
N GLN A 291 3.64 -5.72 13.33
CA GLN A 291 4.13 -4.99 12.15
C GLN A 291 4.55 -5.94 11.00
N VAL A 292 5.18 -7.08 11.29
CA VAL A 292 5.44 -8.14 10.28
C VAL A 292 4.15 -8.55 9.59
N LEU A 293 3.12 -8.87 10.37
CA LEU A 293 1.82 -9.28 9.84
C LEU A 293 1.14 -8.17 9.02
N SER A 294 1.23 -6.93 9.48
CA SER A 294 0.71 -5.77 8.77
C SER A 294 1.41 -5.55 7.43
N GLN A 295 2.73 -5.66 7.41
CA GLN A 295 3.54 -5.53 6.19
C GLN A 295 3.28 -6.68 5.21
N TYR A 296 3.19 -7.91 5.69
CA TYR A 296 2.80 -9.06 4.89
C TYR A 296 1.42 -8.87 4.24
N ASN A 297 0.41 -8.45 5.02
CA ASN A 297 -0.91 -8.15 4.49
C ASN A 297 -0.90 -7.04 3.43
N ARG A 298 -0.02 -6.05 3.59
CA ARG A 298 0.15 -4.96 2.62
C ARG A 298 0.66 -5.50 1.29
N TYR A 299 1.66 -6.39 1.30
CA TYR A 299 2.13 -7.07 0.08
C TYR A 299 1.01 -7.86 -0.61
N MET A 300 0.16 -8.56 0.16
CA MET A 300 -1.01 -9.25 -0.41
C MET A 300 -1.98 -8.25 -1.07
N GLY A 301 -2.17 -7.08 -0.48
CA GLY A 301 -2.96 -5.99 -1.03
C GLY A 301 -2.40 -5.49 -2.36
N HIS A 302 -1.11 -5.14 -2.39
CA HIS A 302 -0.43 -4.64 -3.60
C HIS A 302 -0.57 -5.61 -4.78
N VAL A 303 -0.38 -6.89 -4.53
CA VAL A 303 -0.50 -7.93 -5.57
C VAL A 303 -1.95 -8.14 -5.98
N SER A 304 -2.87 -8.33 -5.02
CA SER A 304 -4.27 -8.65 -5.33
C SER A 304 -4.99 -7.53 -6.08
N ASN A 305 -4.52 -6.27 -5.98
CA ASN A 305 -5.09 -5.15 -6.71
C ASN A 305 -4.83 -5.20 -8.22
N ASN A 306 -3.88 -6.03 -8.68
CA ASN A 306 -3.72 -6.30 -10.11
C ASN A 306 -4.88 -7.12 -10.69
N ILE A 307 -5.55 -7.97 -9.89
CA ILE A 307 -6.69 -8.77 -10.33
C ILE A 307 -7.90 -7.86 -10.49
N GLY A 308 -8.43 -7.74 -11.71
CA GLY A 308 -9.49 -6.79 -12.06
C GLY A 308 -9.09 -5.32 -11.87
N GLY A 309 -7.79 -5.03 -11.93
CA GLY A 309 -7.24 -3.68 -11.88
C GLY A 309 -7.36 -2.93 -13.20
N VAL A 310 -7.39 -1.60 -13.12
CA VAL A 310 -7.44 -0.71 -14.28
C VAL A 310 -6.45 0.43 -14.05
N TYR A 311 -5.47 0.56 -14.93
CA TYR A 311 -4.52 1.67 -14.91
C TYR A 311 -5.21 2.97 -15.28
N GLU A 312 -4.88 4.08 -14.59
CA GLU A 312 -5.36 5.43 -14.89
C GLU A 312 -4.17 6.34 -15.23
N TYR A 313 -4.21 6.95 -16.40
CA TYR A 313 -3.22 7.94 -16.85
C TYR A 313 -3.93 9.25 -17.18
N TYR A 314 -3.62 10.31 -16.45
CA TYR A 314 -4.18 11.63 -16.73
C TYR A 314 -3.68 12.15 -18.07
N LYS A 315 -4.59 12.40 -19.00
CA LYS A 315 -4.30 12.88 -20.35
C LYS A 315 -5.27 13.96 -20.77
N THR A 316 -4.76 14.87 -21.60
CA THR A 316 -5.56 15.86 -22.34
C THR A 316 -5.78 15.40 -23.77
N TYR A 317 -6.58 16.14 -24.56
CA TYR A 317 -6.83 15.86 -25.98
C TYR A 317 -5.55 15.92 -26.84
N ASP A 318 -4.50 16.59 -26.36
CA ASP A 318 -3.21 16.72 -27.05
C ASP A 318 -2.29 15.51 -26.84
N GLN A 319 -2.74 14.50 -26.10
CA GLN A 319 -1.96 13.31 -25.76
C GLN A 319 -2.63 12.05 -26.30
N ASP A 320 -1.87 11.24 -27.04
CA ASP A 320 -2.36 9.99 -27.60
C ASP A 320 -2.61 8.90 -26.55
N GLY A 321 -3.49 7.96 -26.90
CA GLY A 321 -3.79 6.74 -26.14
C GLY A 321 -4.89 6.89 -25.11
N ALA A 322 -5.29 5.77 -24.52
CA ALA A 322 -6.38 5.71 -23.55
C ALA A 322 -5.99 6.27 -22.17
N VAL A 323 -6.96 6.85 -21.47
CA VAL A 323 -6.83 7.23 -20.06
C VAL A 323 -6.90 5.99 -19.16
N TYR A 324 -7.79 5.04 -19.49
CA TYR A 324 -8.01 3.83 -18.71
C TYR A 324 -7.65 2.59 -19.54
N THR A 325 -6.85 1.70 -18.93
CA THR A 325 -6.49 0.42 -19.54
C THR A 325 -6.52 -0.70 -18.51
N HIS A 326 -7.15 -1.83 -18.85
CA HIS A 326 -7.16 -2.99 -17.96
C HIS A 326 -5.77 -3.57 -17.77
N VAL A 327 -5.49 -4.07 -16.56
CA VAL A 327 -4.25 -4.81 -16.29
C VAL A 327 -4.16 -6.02 -17.24
N PRO A 328 -3.01 -6.25 -17.90
CA PRO A 328 -2.82 -7.38 -18.81
C PRO A 328 -3.11 -8.73 -18.14
N LYS A 329 -3.66 -9.68 -18.91
CA LYS A 329 -4.02 -11.03 -18.43
C LYS A 329 -2.87 -11.71 -17.67
N GLU A 330 -1.68 -11.71 -18.23
CA GLU A 330 -0.50 -12.35 -17.64
C GLU A 330 -0.17 -11.77 -16.23
N LYS A 331 -0.27 -10.46 -16.04
CA LYS A 331 -0.04 -9.83 -14.74
C LYS A 331 -1.10 -10.25 -13.72
N GLN A 332 -2.36 -10.41 -14.15
CA GLN A 332 -3.44 -10.86 -13.27
C GLN A 332 -3.29 -12.34 -12.89
N GLU A 333 -2.92 -13.20 -13.83
CA GLU A 333 -2.61 -14.62 -13.58
C GLU A 333 -1.43 -14.77 -12.62
N ASN A 334 -0.35 -14.01 -12.81
CA ASN A 334 0.81 -14.01 -11.92
C ASN A 334 0.43 -13.53 -10.51
N ALA A 335 -0.42 -12.51 -10.40
CA ALA A 335 -0.93 -12.03 -9.12
C ALA A 335 -1.78 -13.10 -8.40
N MET A 336 -2.68 -13.76 -9.11
CA MET A 336 -3.49 -14.87 -8.55
C MET A 336 -2.59 -16.01 -8.07
N LYS A 337 -1.63 -16.41 -8.88
CA LYS A 337 -0.67 -17.46 -8.50
C LYS A 337 0.13 -17.09 -7.25
N PHE A 338 0.62 -15.88 -7.17
CA PHE A 338 1.35 -15.40 -5.99
C PHE A 338 0.48 -15.47 -4.72
N ILE A 339 -0.78 -15.00 -4.77
CA ILE A 339 -1.70 -15.06 -3.63
C ILE A 339 -1.99 -16.51 -3.22
N GLN A 340 -2.09 -17.43 -4.17
CA GLN A 340 -2.26 -18.85 -3.87
C GLN A 340 -1.04 -19.45 -3.17
N ASP A 341 0.16 -19.12 -3.65
CA ASP A 341 1.40 -19.68 -3.14
C ASP A 341 1.78 -19.10 -1.76
N GLU A 342 1.69 -17.79 -1.59
CA GLU A 342 2.20 -17.12 -0.38
C GLU A 342 1.12 -16.93 0.71
N LEU A 343 -0.18 -16.84 0.38
CA LEU A 343 -1.23 -16.61 1.37
C LEU A 343 -2.20 -17.78 1.53
N PHE A 344 -2.73 -18.32 0.43
CA PHE A 344 -3.73 -19.38 0.50
C PHE A 344 -3.10 -20.74 0.81
N THR A 345 -1.87 -20.99 0.43
CA THR A 345 -1.01 -21.99 1.07
C THR A 345 -0.71 -21.51 2.49
N THR A 346 -0.77 -22.41 3.46
CA THR A 346 -0.53 -22.02 4.87
C THR A 346 0.85 -21.38 5.01
N PRO A 347 0.94 -20.11 5.45
CA PRO A 347 2.22 -19.42 5.60
C PRO A 347 2.90 -19.87 6.91
N GLU A 348 3.45 -21.08 6.92
CA GLU A 348 4.01 -21.73 8.12
C GLU A 348 5.14 -20.91 8.76
N TRP A 349 5.88 -20.13 7.96
CA TRP A 349 6.96 -19.27 8.44
C TRP A 349 6.47 -18.12 9.36
N LEU A 350 5.17 -17.78 9.32
CA LEU A 350 4.53 -16.83 10.25
C LEU A 350 4.08 -17.52 11.55
N ILE A 351 4.07 -18.84 11.61
CA ILE A 351 3.54 -19.60 12.74
C ILE A 351 4.72 -20.00 13.63
N ASP A 352 5.24 -19.03 14.39
CA ASP A 352 6.33 -19.25 15.31
C ASP A 352 5.83 -19.45 16.73
N GLN A 353 5.90 -20.70 17.23
CA GLN A 353 5.40 -21.06 18.56
C GLN A 353 6.21 -20.41 19.69
N GLU A 354 7.48 -20.08 19.44
CA GLU A 354 8.31 -19.40 20.45
C GLU A 354 7.84 -17.96 20.65
N ILE A 355 7.47 -17.27 19.58
CA ILE A 355 6.87 -15.94 19.67
C ILE A 355 5.50 -16.03 20.34
N PHE A 356 4.61 -16.89 19.84
CA PHE A 356 3.23 -16.98 20.36
C PHE A 356 3.15 -17.27 21.85
N ASN A 357 3.96 -18.19 22.36
CA ASN A 357 3.98 -18.52 23.77
C ASN A 357 4.33 -17.32 24.69
N ARG A 358 4.81 -16.23 24.13
CA ARG A 358 5.21 -15.02 24.86
C ARG A 358 4.24 -13.85 24.70
N ILE A 359 3.52 -13.78 23.58
CA ILE A 359 2.69 -12.62 23.25
C ILE A 359 1.19 -12.90 23.34
N GLU A 360 0.76 -14.17 23.27
CA GLU A 360 -0.66 -14.51 23.32
C GLU A 360 -0.88 -15.94 23.83
N PHE A 361 -2.06 -16.20 24.40
CA PHE A 361 -2.44 -17.52 24.88
C PHE A 361 -3.26 -18.31 23.86
N ASP A 362 -3.95 -17.62 22.91
CA ASP A 362 -4.71 -18.21 21.82
C ASP A 362 -4.79 -17.24 20.62
N GLY A 363 -5.49 -17.58 19.55
CA GLY A 363 -5.80 -16.65 18.46
C GLY A 363 -5.02 -16.86 17.16
N ASN A 364 -3.98 -17.66 17.14
CA ASN A 364 -3.14 -17.92 15.95
C ASN A 364 -3.94 -18.32 14.71
N LEU A 365 -4.90 -19.23 14.89
CA LEU A 365 -5.73 -19.72 13.79
C LEU A 365 -6.61 -18.62 13.20
N GLU A 366 -7.20 -17.81 14.07
CA GLU A 366 -8.07 -16.72 13.64
C GLU A 366 -7.28 -15.57 13.03
N ARG A 367 -6.06 -15.33 13.48
CA ARG A 367 -5.17 -14.32 12.93
C ARG A 367 -4.83 -14.61 11.46
N ILE A 368 -4.36 -15.82 11.17
CA ILE A 368 -4.08 -16.25 9.78
C ILE A 368 -5.36 -16.28 8.94
N ARG A 369 -6.46 -16.82 9.51
CA ARG A 369 -7.77 -16.79 8.86
C ARG A 369 -8.19 -15.37 8.50
N GLY A 370 -7.99 -14.39 9.39
CA GLY A 370 -8.34 -12.99 9.17
C GLY A 370 -7.67 -12.40 7.91
N TYR A 371 -6.39 -12.65 7.70
CA TYR A 371 -5.67 -12.19 6.50
C TYR A 371 -6.13 -12.92 5.24
N GLN A 372 -6.28 -14.24 5.32
CA GLN A 372 -6.77 -15.04 4.19
C GLN A 372 -8.18 -14.61 3.75
N VAL A 373 -9.10 -14.43 4.70
CA VAL A 373 -10.48 -14.03 4.43
C VAL A 373 -10.56 -12.60 3.90
N ARG A 374 -9.76 -11.68 4.43
CA ARG A 374 -9.72 -10.30 3.93
C ARG A 374 -9.32 -10.25 2.46
N THR A 375 -8.23 -10.93 2.09
CA THR A 375 -7.78 -10.97 0.69
C THR A 375 -8.77 -11.72 -0.20
N LEU A 376 -9.34 -12.83 0.26
CA LEU A 376 -10.38 -13.56 -0.45
C LEU A 376 -11.60 -12.68 -0.74
N ASN A 377 -12.10 -11.96 0.26
CA ASN A 377 -13.24 -11.06 0.11
C ASN A 377 -12.92 -9.87 -0.80
N ASN A 378 -11.67 -9.39 -0.80
CA ASN A 378 -11.22 -8.35 -1.72
C ASN A 378 -11.18 -8.85 -3.18
N ILE A 379 -10.69 -10.07 -3.41
CA ILE A 379 -10.71 -10.69 -4.76
C ILE A 379 -12.15 -10.92 -5.23
N LEU A 380 -13.05 -11.33 -4.35
CA LEU A 380 -14.47 -11.56 -4.62
C LEU A 380 -15.34 -10.33 -4.31
N ASP A 381 -14.77 -9.12 -4.41
CA ASP A 381 -15.54 -7.88 -4.33
C ASP A 381 -16.39 -7.67 -5.59
N PHE A 382 -17.64 -7.20 -5.40
CA PHE A 382 -18.57 -7.00 -6.51
C PHE A 382 -18.04 -6.07 -7.61
N GLY A 383 -17.43 -4.94 -7.21
CA GLY A 383 -16.89 -3.98 -8.16
C GLY A 383 -15.71 -4.56 -8.95
N ARG A 384 -14.89 -5.41 -8.32
CA ARG A 384 -13.79 -6.12 -8.98
C ARG A 384 -14.31 -7.16 -9.97
N MET A 385 -15.26 -7.98 -9.54
CA MET A 385 -15.88 -9.00 -10.42
C MET A 385 -16.54 -8.36 -11.64
N ALA A 386 -17.15 -7.21 -11.46
CA ALA A 386 -17.72 -6.41 -12.55
C ALA A 386 -16.67 -5.91 -13.53
N ARG A 387 -15.54 -5.39 -13.04
CA ARG A 387 -14.44 -4.96 -13.93
C ARG A 387 -13.84 -6.12 -14.72
N LEU A 388 -13.89 -7.35 -14.19
CA LEU A 388 -13.49 -8.54 -14.94
C LEU A 388 -14.46 -8.85 -16.08
N LEU A 389 -15.78 -8.72 -15.87
CA LEU A 389 -16.79 -8.85 -16.94
C LEU A 389 -16.61 -7.77 -18.02
N GLU A 390 -16.41 -6.51 -17.61
CA GLU A 390 -16.12 -5.43 -18.55
C GLU A 390 -14.83 -5.65 -19.33
N ASN A 391 -13.80 -6.21 -18.69
CA ASN A 391 -12.55 -6.57 -19.36
C ASN A 391 -12.77 -7.62 -20.46
N GLU A 392 -13.60 -8.63 -20.18
CA GLU A 392 -13.97 -9.64 -21.19
C GLU A 392 -14.70 -9.01 -22.39
N GLU A 393 -15.64 -8.10 -22.16
CA GLU A 393 -16.37 -7.41 -23.22
C GLU A 393 -15.45 -6.54 -24.08
N VAL A 394 -14.49 -5.83 -23.46
CA VAL A 394 -13.59 -4.91 -24.17
C VAL A 394 -12.45 -5.64 -24.88
N ASN A 395 -11.83 -6.65 -24.24
CA ASN A 395 -10.59 -7.28 -24.67
C ASN A 395 -10.77 -8.72 -25.16
N GLY A 396 -11.96 -9.29 -25.04
CA GLY A 396 -12.29 -10.65 -25.50
C GLY A 396 -11.34 -11.70 -24.93
N SER A 397 -10.80 -12.56 -25.79
CA SER A 397 -9.90 -13.66 -25.36
C SER A 397 -8.56 -13.22 -24.77
N LYS A 398 -8.22 -11.92 -24.84
CA LYS A 398 -7.02 -11.37 -24.22
C LYS A 398 -7.27 -10.93 -22.77
N ALA A 399 -8.51 -10.91 -22.33
CA ALA A 399 -8.88 -10.60 -20.96
C ALA A 399 -8.55 -11.75 -20.02
N TYR A 400 -8.22 -11.41 -18.76
CA TYR A 400 -8.41 -12.30 -17.62
C TYR A 400 -9.85 -12.06 -17.15
N GLY A 401 -10.71 -13.03 -17.40
CA GLY A 401 -12.13 -12.86 -17.19
C GLY A 401 -12.61 -13.35 -15.82
N LEU A 402 -13.91 -13.16 -15.58
CA LEU A 402 -14.53 -13.62 -14.31
C LEU A 402 -14.45 -15.15 -14.17
N LEU A 403 -14.67 -15.89 -15.25
CA LEU A 403 -14.58 -17.37 -15.24
C LEU A 403 -13.14 -17.84 -15.01
N ASP A 404 -12.13 -17.18 -15.61
CA ASP A 404 -10.72 -17.49 -15.39
C ASP A 404 -10.39 -17.32 -13.90
N MET A 405 -10.73 -16.15 -13.33
CA MET A 405 -10.47 -15.82 -11.93
C MET A 405 -11.13 -16.81 -10.97
N MET A 406 -12.41 -17.15 -11.18
CA MET A 406 -13.14 -18.09 -10.32
C MET A 406 -12.58 -19.51 -10.40
N THR A 407 -12.18 -19.94 -11.61
CA THR A 407 -11.56 -21.24 -11.83
C THR A 407 -10.22 -21.35 -11.12
N ASP A 408 -9.32 -20.37 -11.33
CA ASP A 408 -8.02 -20.34 -10.69
C ASP A 408 -8.15 -20.32 -9.17
N LEU A 409 -9.05 -19.49 -8.65
CA LEU A 409 -9.31 -19.39 -7.22
C LEU A 409 -9.78 -20.72 -6.62
N ARG A 410 -10.77 -21.37 -7.24
CA ARG A 410 -11.24 -22.70 -6.81
C ARG A 410 -10.12 -23.75 -6.88
N GLU A 411 -9.35 -23.77 -7.97
CA GLU A 411 -8.29 -24.75 -8.14
C GLU A 411 -7.17 -24.59 -7.11
N GLY A 412 -6.79 -23.37 -6.76
CA GLY A 412 -5.82 -23.09 -5.71
C GLY A 412 -6.35 -23.39 -4.30
N LEU A 413 -7.60 -22.97 -4.01
CA LEU A 413 -8.23 -23.20 -2.70
C LEU A 413 -8.53 -24.67 -2.39
N PHE A 414 -8.75 -25.51 -3.42
CA PHE A 414 -9.11 -26.91 -3.29
C PHE A 414 -8.09 -27.86 -3.96
N ASN A 415 -6.83 -27.47 -4.02
CA ASN A 415 -5.80 -28.27 -4.66
C ASN A 415 -5.60 -29.62 -3.97
N GLU A 416 -5.80 -29.72 -2.65
CA GLU A 416 -5.74 -30.97 -1.89
C GLU A 416 -6.84 -31.95 -2.32
N VAL A 417 -8.03 -31.43 -2.65
CA VAL A 417 -9.15 -32.22 -3.14
C VAL A 417 -8.83 -32.89 -4.47
N ARG A 418 -8.16 -32.17 -5.37
CA ARG A 418 -7.68 -32.67 -6.67
C ARG A 418 -6.59 -33.72 -6.51
N ASN A 419 -5.65 -33.47 -5.61
CA ASN A 419 -4.43 -34.26 -5.45
C ASN A 419 -4.57 -35.38 -4.39
N GLY A 420 -5.75 -35.54 -3.76
CA GLY A 420 -5.99 -36.56 -2.73
C GLY A 420 -5.17 -36.35 -1.45
N LYS A 421 -4.79 -35.12 -1.15
CA LYS A 421 -3.99 -34.79 0.05
C LYS A 421 -4.87 -34.48 1.25
N THR A 422 -4.32 -34.66 2.44
CA THR A 422 -4.94 -34.21 3.71
C THR A 422 -5.04 -32.70 3.75
N ILE A 423 -6.17 -32.19 4.24
CA ILE A 423 -6.45 -30.76 4.37
C ILE A 423 -6.15 -30.35 5.81
N ASN A 424 -5.15 -29.49 6.01
CA ASN A 424 -4.79 -29.01 7.34
C ASN A 424 -5.84 -28.01 7.90
N ARG A 425 -5.71 -27.63 9.17
CA ARG A 425 -6.71 -26.80 9.87
C ARG A 425 -6.87 -25.41 9.24
N TYR A 426 -5.78 -24.77 8.86
CA TYR A 426 -5.80 -23.43 8.22
C TYR A 426 -6.53 -23.47 6.87
N ARG A 427 -6.21 -24.46 6.06
CA ARG A 427 -6.87 -24.70 4.76
C ARG A 427 -8.36 -25.00 4.92
N ARG A 428 -8.75 -25.80 5.92
CA ARG A 428 -10.17 -26.04 6.21
C ARG A 428 -10.91 -24.75 6.58
N ASN A 429 -10.27 -23.86 7.34
CA ASN A 429 -10.84 -22.55 7.67
C ASN A 429 -11.04 -21.69 6.42
N LEU A 430 -10.04 -21.62 5.55
CA LEU A 430 -10.10 -20.86 4.31
C LEU A 430 -11.16 -21.42 3.34
N GLN A 431 -11.24 -22.73 3.17
CA GLN A 431 -12.23 -23.38 2.32
C GLN A 431 -13.67 -23.13 2.82
N ARG A 432 -13.90 -23.09 4.14
CA ARG A 432 -15.21 -22.69 4.70
C ARG A 432 -15.52 -21.22 4.40
N ALA A 433 -14.56 -20.34 4.56
CA ALA A 433 -14.73 -18.92 4.26
C ALA A 433 -15.04 -18.67 2.78
N TYR A 434 -14.46 -19.47 1.87
CA TYR A 434 -14.80 -19.38 0.45
C TYR A 434 -16.28 -19.73 0.19
N ILE A 435 -16.78 -20.85 0.76
CA ILE A 435 -18.20 -21.23 0.62
C ILE A 435 -19.10 -20.14 1.22
N GLU A 436 -18.77 -19.63 2.39
CA GLU A 436 -19.49 -18.52 3.04
C GLU A 436 -19.53 -17.27 2.14
N ARG A 437 -18.42 -16.91 1.50
CA ARG A 437 -18.40 -15.79 0.55
C ARG A 437 -19.23 -16.04 -0.69
N LEU A 438 -19.20 -17.26 -1.25
CA LEU A 438 -20.05 -17.63 -2.38
C LEU A 438 -21.55 -17.59 -2.01
N GLU A 439 -21.92 -18.01 -0.78
CA GLU A 439 -23.29 -17.89 -0.26
C GLU A 439 -23.74 -16.41 -0.25
N MET A 440 -22.90 -15.49 0.26
CA MET A 440 -23.20 -14.07 0.23
C MET A 440 -23.41 -13.55 -1.19
N LEU A 441 -22.57 -13.95 -2.14
CA LEU A 441 -22.71 -13.58 -3.55
C LEU A 441 -24.00 -14.10 -4.20
N MET A 442 -24.55 -15.21 -3.70
CA MET A 442 -25.82 -15.78 -4.16
C MET A 442 -27.06 -15.12 -3.55
N THR A 443 -26.97 -14.67 -2.30
CA THR A 443 -28.14 -14.31 -1.48
C THR A 443 -28.26 -12.83 -1.16
N GLU A 444 -27.13 -12.13 -1.03
CA GLU A 444 -27.16 -10.70 -0.66
C GLU A 444 -27.52 -9.83 -1.88
N GLU A 445 -28.52 -8.99 -1.68
CA GLU A 445 -28.72 -7.83 -2.51
C GLU A 445 -27.79 -6.72 -2.01
N GLN A 446 -27.05 -6.10 -2.91
CA GLN A 446 -26.27 -4.92 -2.57
C GLN A 446 -27.21 -3.87 -1.97
N SER A 447 -27.00 -3.47 -0.73
CA SER A 447 -27.79 -2.39 -0.11
C SER A 447 -27.72 -1.16 -1.01
N ALA A 448 -28.89 -0.68 -1.47
CA ALA A 448 -28.95 0.47 -2.34
C ALA A 448 -28.26 1.65 -1.66
N ILE A 449 -27.16 2.13 -2.25
CA ILE A 449 -26.47 3.32 -1.76
C ILE A 449 -27.47 4.49 -1.82
N PRO A 450 -27.75 5.18 -0.69
CA PRO A 450 -28.66 6.31 -0.69
C PRO A 450 -28.29 7.31 -1.80
N ALA A 451 -29.26 7.83 -2.51
CA ALA A 451 -29.06 8.70 -3.66
C ALA A 451 -28.11 9.88 -3.39
N ALA A 452 -28.08 10.39 -2.16
CA ALA A 452 -27.19 11.46 -1.72
C ALA A 452 -25.69 11.07 -1.76
N TYR A 453 -25.36 9.78 -1.65
CA TYR A 453 -23.99 9.29 -1.63
C TYR A 453 -23.53 8.69 -2.96
N ARG A 454 -24.44 8.44 -3.92
CA ARG A 454 -24.11 7.83 -5.22
C ARG A 454 -23.05 8.60 -6.02
N ARG A 455 -22.99 9.93 -5.85
CA ARG A 455 -21.98 10.78 -6.53
C ARG A 455 -20.56 10.64 -5.97
N TYR A 456 -20.41 10.07 -4.77
CA TYR A 456 -19.14 9.88 -4.09
C TYR A 456 -18.61 8.44 -4.21
N VAL A 457 -19.43 7.54 -4.75
CA VAL A 457 -19.05 6.14 -4.96
C VAL A 457 -18.82 5.95 -6.43
N SER A 458 -17.78 5.19 -6.79
CA SER A 458 -17.47 4.88 -8.18
C SER A 458 -18.70 4.31 -8.90
N ARG A 459 -18.83 4.54 -10.19
CA ARG A 459 -19.99 4.16 -11.02
C ARG A 459 -20.31 2.66 -11.05
N SER A 460 -19.48 1.81 -10.45
CA SER A 460 -19.65 0.37 -10.36
C SER A 460 -20.68 -0.07 -9.31
N ASN A 461 -21.85 0.57 -9.29
CA ASN A 461 -23.00 0.06 -8.56
C ASN A 461 -23.65 -1.03 -9.41
N ILE A 462 -23.10 -2.25 -9.34
CA ILE A 462 -23.63 -3.36 -10.09
C ILE A 462 -24.71 -4.05 -9.26
N ASP A 463 -25.87 -4.18 -9.84
CA ASP A 463 -26.88 -5.10 -9.36
C ASP A 463 -26.43 -6.53 -9.69
N VAL A 464 -25.91 -7.22 -8.68
CA VAL A 464 -25.43 -8.59 -8.82
C VAL A 464 -26.52 -9.53 -9.35
N SER A 465 -27.79 -9.24 -9.04
CA SER A 465 -28.94 -10.04 -9.50
C SER A 465 -29.18 -9.90 -11.01
N GLN A 466 -28.69 -8.81 -11.61
CA GLN A 466 -28.84 -8.50 -13.04
C GLN A 466 -27.50 -8.68 -13.81
N SER A 467 -26.52 -9.33 -13.22
CA SER A 467 -25.20 -9.56 -13.81
C SER A 467 -24.89 -11.06 -13.89
N ASP A 468 -23.86 -11.42 -14.69
CA ASP A 468 -23.37 -12.79 -14.81
C ASP A 468 -22.65 -13.31 -13.55
N ILE A 469 -22.47 -12.49 -12.52
CA ILE A 469 -21.81 -12.88 -11.27
C ILE A 469 -22.57 -14.07 -10.63
N ARG A 470 -23.90 -13.97 -10.45
CA ARG A 470 -24.68 -15.06 -9.83
C ARG A 470 -24.68 -16.35 -10.62
N PRO A 471 -24.92 -16.37 -11.94
CA PRO A 471 -24.79 -17.59 -12.76
C PRO A 471 -23.41 -18.24 -12.65
N VAL A 472 -22.33 -17.45 -12.69
CA VAL A 472 -20.96 -17.95 -12.56
C VAL A 472 -20.73 -18.55 -11.16
N VAL A 473 -21.12 -17.85 -10.09
CA VAL A 473 -21.00 -18.35 -8.71
C VAL A 473 -21.80 -19.66 -8.51
N ARG A 474 -23.01 -19.75 -9.09
CA ARG A 474 -23.81 -20.99 -9.05
C ARG A 474 -23.06 -22.14 -9.73
N GLY A 475 -22.54 -21.95 -10.94
CA GLY A 475 -21.78 -22.97 -11.67
C GLY A 475 -20.52 -23.42 -10.92
N GLU A 476 -19.83 -22.50 -10.25
CA GLU A 476 -18.70 -22.82 -9.38
C GLU A 476 -19.11 -23.66 -8.15
N LEU A 477 -20.22 -23.34 -7.50
CA LEU A 477 -20.76 -24.14 -6.38
C LEU A 477 -21.13 -25.54 -6.85
N GLU A 478 -21.80 -25.69 -7.99
CA GLU A 478 -22.18 -26.99 -8.57
C GLU A 478 -20.94 -27.85 -8.89
N THR A 479 -19.94 -27.24 -9.52
CA THR A 479 -18.65 -27.86 -9.85
C THR A 479 -17.94 -28.34 -8.59
N LEU A 480 -17.83 -27.46 -7.58
CA LEU A 480 -17.16 -27.75 -6.33
C LEU A 480 -17.90 -28.83 -5.53
N GLN A 481 -19.25 -28.83 -5.49
CA GLN A 481 -20.05 -29.85 -4.84
C GLN A 481 -19.69 -31.25 -5.36
N GLY A 482 -19.61 -31.38 -6.69
CA GLY A 482 -19.21 -32.64 -7.31
C GLY A 482 -17.81 -33.11 -6.91
N GLN A 483 -16.86 -32.14 -6.82
CA GLN A 483 -15.47 -32.42 -6.44
C GLN A 483 -15.36 -32.88 -4.98
N VAL A 484 -15.96 -32.16 -4.03
CA VAL A 484 -15.86 -32.46 -2.59
C VAL A 484 -16.61 -33.76 -2.23
N LYS A 485 -17.77 -34.06 -2.85
CA LYS A 485 -18.49 -35.34 -2.69
C LYS A 485 -17.61 -36.51 -3.12
N ARG A 486 -16.97 -36.45 -4.29
CA ARG A 486 -16.05 -37.51 -4.75
C ARG A 486 -14.85 -37.70 -3.84
N ALA A 487 -14.21 -36.59 -3.42
CA ALA A 487 -13.03 -36.64 -2.56
C ALA A 487 -13.36 -37.17 -1.15
N SER A 488 -14.51 -36.81 -0.57
CA SER A 488 -14.93 -37.28 0.75
C SER A 488 -15.05 -38.81 0.83
N ASN A 489 -15.36 -39.47 -0.30
CA ASN A 489 -15.46 -40.93 -0.40
C ASN A 489 -14.10 -41.62 -0.60
N ARG A 490 -13.06 -40.87 -1.01
CA ARG A 490 -11.74 -41.43 -1.33
C ARG A 490 -10.70 -41.21 -0.22
N THR A 491 -10.87 -40.16 0.59
CA THR A 491 -9.89 -39.83 1.63
C THR A 491 -9.92 -40.78 2.80
N GLY A 492 -8.75 -41.22 3.27
CA GLY A 492 -8.59 -42.01 4.49
C GLY A 492 -8.49 -41.15 5.76
N ASP A 493 -8.20 -39.83 5.63
CA ASP A 493 -8.11 -38.93 6.78
C ASP A 493 -9.50 -38.55 7.31
N LYS A 494 -9.72 -38.81 8.58
CA LYS A 494 -11.03 -38.65 9.23
C LYS A 494 -11.49 -37.18 9.26
N MET A 495 -10.59 -36.26 9.58
CA MET A 495 -10.93 -34.82 9.65
C MET A 495 -11.17 -34.21 8.28
N THR A 496 -10.37 -34.55 7.28
CA THR A 496 -10.60 -34.20 5.88
C THR A 496 -11.94 -34.71 5.39
N LYS A 497 -12.28 -35.96 5.72
CA LYS A 497 -13.58 -36.57 5.34
C LYS A 497 -14.76 -35.80 5.95
N TYR A 498 -14.70 -35.51 7.25
CA TYR A 498 -15.75 -34.73 7.92
C TYR A 498 -15.91 -33.34 7.32
N HIS A 499 -14.81 -32.64 7.11
CA HIS A 499 -14.78 -31.31 6.50
C HIS A 499 -15.43 -31.34 5.09
N LEU A 500 -15.03 -32.27 4.22
CA LEU A 500 -15.55 -32.34 2.86
C LEU A 500 -17.04 -32.69 2.83
N LYS A 501 -17.53 -33.52 3.76
CA LYS A 501 -18.97 -33.79 3.90
C LYS A 501 -19.74 -32.53 4.35
N ASP A 502 -19.23 -31.81 5.36
CA ASP A 502 -19.83 -30.55 5.83
C ASP A 502 -19.92 -29.52 4.69
N LEU A 503 -18.84 -29.36 3.90
CA LEU A 503 -18.87 -28.48 2.73
C LEU A 503 -19.91 -28.92 1.69
N ALA A 504 -20.00 -30.21 1.41
CA ALA A 504 -20.98 -30.72 0.44
C ALA A 504 -22.43 -30.44 0.87
N GLU A 505 -22.72 -30.56 2.17
CA GLU A 505 -24.04 -30.25 2.76
C GLU A 505 -24.33 -28.73 2.71
N ARG A 506 -23.36 -27.89 3.07
CA ARG A 506 -23.50 -26.42 2.98
C ARG A 506 -23.77 -25.97 1.54
N ILE A 507 -23.01 -26.47 0.58
CA ILE A 507 -23.22 -26.14 -0.84
C ILE A 507 -24.61 -26.58 -1.29
N ASP A 508 -25.09 -27.75 -0.85
CA ASP A 508 -26.43 -28.24 -1.18
C ASP A 508 -27.53 -27.28 -0.66
N LEU A 509 -27.38 -26.78 0.58
CA LEU A 509 -28.32 -25.83 1.16
C LEU A 509 -28.30 -24.46 0.44
N ILE A 510 -27.15 -24.02 -0.07
CA ILE A 510 -27.04 -22.79 -0.85
C ILE A 510 -27.74 -22.96 -2.22
N LEU A 511 -27.50 -24.08 -2.89
CA LEU A 511 -28.06 -24.33 -4.22
C LEU A 511 -29.57 -24.65 -4.15
N ASN A 512 -30.04 -25.31 -3.08
CA ASN A 512 -31.40 -25.77 -2.84
C ASN A 512 -31.89 -25.25 -1.47
N PRO A 513 -32.14 -23.94 -1.32
CA PRO A 513 -32.56 -23.39 -0.04
C PRO A 513 -33.92 -24.00 0.37
N ILE A 514 -33.96 -24.49 1.61
CA ILE A 514 -35.23 -25.00 2.19
C ILE A 514 -36.14 -23.77 2.38
N THR A 515 -37.12 -23.64 1.51
CA THR A 515 -38.20 -22.66 1.73
C THR A 515 -38.94 -23.06 3.00
N LYS A 516 -38.77 -22.28 4.08
CA LYS A 516 -39.66 -22.45 5.24
C LYS A 516 -41.10 -22.21 4.76
N PRO A 517 -42.05 -23.10 5.08
CA PRO A 517 -43.44 -22.93 4.72
C PRO A 517 -44.06 -21.69 5.35
#